data_914df3eec236df79329a1d71726fc5e8
#
_entry.id   914df3eec236df79329a1d71726fc5e8
#
_cell.length_a   1.000
_cell.length_b   1.000
_cell.length_c   1.000
_cell.angle_alpha   90.00
_cell.angle_beta   90.00
_cell.angle_gamma   90.00
#
_symmetry.space_group_name_H-M   'P 1'
#
loop_
_entity.id
_entity.type
_entity.pdbx_description
1 polymer ?
#
loop_
_entity_poly.entity_id
_entity_poly.type
_entity_poly.pdbx_seq_one_letter_code
_entity_poly.pdbx_strand_id
1 'polypeptide(L)'
;SALERSAQFDVRSGVTRLQTQRISQASMTQRAGRAGRLEPGICLHLLPQEQALRAAAQSEPEILNSDLTSLQIDLLQWGCQNASQLMWLDAPPPRNVRAACERLTQLGALENHQLNARGRKMAALGSDPRLSAILVAAGQNNDAIASAALLVAILEDPPRSGSVDLRDALNHPQPHWQRRARQWQRRLNTSGGTINPDLFPQLLVAGFADRLAQRRGDSARYQLANGIGAMINEQDGLRRYEWLIAPMLLQGASAAEARMLLALPVDIDALRRECPTLIEQRTDVEWDEDKGTLRAWKRELIGALVLKAQPQARPEAEILHPAMLRWIREKGLSVLGWKEDAEQLRLRVHCAAQWLPEEAWPALDDESLLDTLESWLLPEMSAVRDLKGLQSINLVSALLHLLTWSQRQRLDTVLPTHYTVPTGSRLPIRYDAEKPPALAVRIQEMFGEAQNPAVADGRVPLVLELLSPAHRPLQITRDLAAFWRGAYPEVQKEMKGRYPKHPWPDDPANALPTRRTKKFSS
;
A
#
# COMPACT_ATOMS: atom_id res chain seq x y z
N SER A 1 36.33 -3.45 28.57
CA SER A 1 35.04 -2.80 28.38
C SER A 1 33.95 -3.86 28.27
N ALA A 2 32.86 -3.65 28.96
CA ALA A 2 31.67 -4.53 28.93
C ALA A 2 30.77 -4.28 27.69
N LEU A 3 31.16 -3.35 26.83
CA LEU A 3 30.44 -2.95 25.63
C LEU A 3 31.30 -3.18 24.38
N GLU A 4 30.63 -3.50 23.30
CA GLU A 4 31.21 -3.60 21.96
C GLU A 4 30.32 -2.88 20.95
N ARG A 5 30.87 -2.48 19.82
CA ARG A 5 30.14 -1.99 18.69
C ARG A 5 29.90 -3.15 17.73
N SER A 6 28.62 -3.43 17.48
CA SER A 6 28.16 -4.43 16.52
C SER A 6 27.61 -3.73 15.30
N ALA A 7 27.95 -4.25 14.13
CA ALA A 7 27.35 -3.80 12.88
C ALA A 7 26.05 -4.56 12.65
N GLN A 8 24.96 -3.83 12.42
CA GLN A 8 23.65 -4.40 12.08
C GLN A 8 23.16 -3.81 10.77
N PHE A 9 22.85 -4.66 9.83
CA PHE A 9 22.29 -4.25 8.55
C PHE A 9 20.81 -3.89 8.71
N ASP A 10 20.45 -2.68 8.36
CA ASP A 10 19.06 -2.25 8.32
C ASP A 10 18.48 -2.46 6.90
N VAL A 11 17.62 -3.45 6.77
CA VAL A 11 16.97 -3.81 5.51
C VAL A 11 16.19 -2.64 4.89
N ARG A 12 15.58 -1.77 5.71
CA ARG A 12 14.77 -0.65 5.22
C ARG A 12 15.61 0.44 4.57
N SER A 13 16.74 0.77 5.18
CA SER A 13 17.64 1.83 4.70
C SER A 13 18.73 1.30 3.77
N GLY A 14 18.99 -0.01 3.78
CA GLY A 14 20.13 -0.61 3.09
C GLY A 14 21.48 -0.10 3.61
N VAL A 15 21.53 0.38 4.86
CA VAL A 15 22.74 0.91 5.52
C VAL A 15 23.06 0.07 6.73
N THR A 16 24.33 -0.19 6.95
CA THR A 16 24.80 -0.81 8.18
C THR A 16 24.82 0.22 9.30
N ARG A 17 24.13 -0.08 10.41
CA ARG A 17 24.13 0.73 11.63
C ARG A 17 25.15 0.19 12.61
N LEU A 18 25.86 1.07 13.29
CA LEU A 18 26.71 0.69 14.42
C LEU A 18 25.89 0.82 15.71
N GLN A 19 25.63 -0.33 16.33
CA GLN A 19 24.95 -0.42 17.60
C GLN A 19 25.93 -0.75 18.72
N THR A 20 25.86 -0.03 19.83
CA THR A 20 26.61 -0.38 21.03
C THR A 20 25.81 -1.38 21.84
N GLN A 21 26.34 -2.55 22.04
CA GLN A 21 25.71 -3.63 22.79
C GLN A 21 26.63 -4.18 23.88
N ARG A 22 26.04 -4.93 24.81
CA ARG A 22 26.80 -5.65 25.83
C ARG A 22 27.50 -6.86 25.18
N ILE A 23 28.74 -7.11 25.56
CA ILE A 23 29.48 -8.29 25.10
C ILE A 23 28.83 -9.56 25.65
N SER A 24 28.92 -10.66 24.90
CA SER A 24 28.49 -11.99 25.33
C SER A 24 29.39 -12.57 26.44
N GLN A 25 28.88 -13.56 27.17
CA GLN A 25 29.67 -14.29 28.18
C GLN A 25 30.90 -14.96 27.54
N ALA A 26 30.74 -15.55 26.35
CA ALA A 26 31.86 -16.11 25.58
C ALA A 26 32.94 -15.06 25.25
N SER A 27 32.52 -13.85 24.84
CA SER A 27 33.44 -12.74 24.57
C SER A 27 34.13 -12.26 25.85
N MET A 28 33.44 -12.24 27.00
CA MET A 28 34.03 -11.92 28.30
C MET A 28 35.13 -12.94 28.66
N THR A 29 34.84 -14.23 28.52
CA THR A 29 35.76 -15.33 28.77
C THR A 29 36.97 -15.26 27.85
N GLN A 30 36.77 -15.04 26.57
CA GLN A 30 37.84 -14.90 25.58
C GLN A 30 38.77 -13.72 25.89
N ARG A 31 38.22 -12.56 26.29
CA ARG A 31 38.97 -11.37 26.66
C ARG A 31 39.75 -11.57 27.96
N ALA A 32 39.11 -12.22 28.95
CA ALA A 32 39.76 -12.56 30.20
C ALA A 32 40.96 -13.52 30.00
N GLY A 33 40.80 -14.53 29.13
CA GLY A 33 41.86 -15.49 28.81
C GLY A 33 43.10 -14.88 28.14
N ARG A 34 43.00 -13.65 27.61
CA ARG A 34 44.17 -12.95 27.08
C ARG A 34 45.16 -12.50 28.17
N ALA A 35 44.65 -12.22 29.37
CA ALA A 35 45.51 -11.84 30.50
C ALA A 35 46.43 -12.99 30.96
N GLY A 36 45.98 -14.24 30.80
CA GLY A 36 46.73 -15.44 31.20
C GLY A 36 47.27 -16.27 30.03
N ARG A 37 47.54 -15.67 28.86
CA ARG A 37 47.90 -16.42 27.64
C ARG A 37 49.31 -16.99 27.66
N LEU A 38 50.27 -16.25 28.18
CA LEU A 38 51.68 -16.63 28.21
C LEU A 38 52.17 -16.85 29.65
N GLU A 39 51.64 -16.11 30.59
CA GLU A 39 51.98 -16.14 32.02
C GLU A 39 50.70 -15.95 32.84
N PRO A 40 50.68 -16.34 34.14
CA PRO A 40 49.55 -16.07 35.02
C PRO A 40 49.21 -14.57 35.04
N GLY A 41 47.94 -14.24 34.74
CA GLY A 41 47.46 -12.85 34.65
C GLY A 41 46.14 -12.66 35.39
N ILE A 42 45.82 -11.39 35.72
CA ILE A 42 44.61 -11.01 36.41
C ILE A 42 43.72 -10.22 35.43
N CYS A 43 42.45 -10.60 35.32
CA CYS A 43 41.46 -9.86 34.57
C CYS A 43 40.37 -9.32 35.52
N LEU A 44 40.23 -7.99 35.57
CA LEU A 44 39.16 -7.32 36.33
C LEU A 44 37.98 -7.02 35.43
N HIS A 45 36.82 -7.56 35.78
CA HIS A 45 35.57 -7.27 35.09
C HIS A 45 34.90 -6.05 35.75
N LEU A 46 34.87 -4.92 35.04
CA LEU A 46 34.21 -3.69 35.49
C LEU A 46 32.68 -3.75 35.16
N LEU A 47 32.05 -4.81 35.64
CA LEU A 47 30.66 -5.14 35.42
C LEU A 47 30.13 -5.91 36.64
N PRO A 48 28.95 -5.58 37.21
CA PRO A 48 28.35 -6.40 38.25
C PRO A 48 28.18 -7.84 37.82
N GLN A 49 28.49 -8.79 38.72
CA GLN A 49 28.41 -10.22 38.42
C GLN A 49 27.04 -10.66 37.90
N GLU A 50 25.98 -10.14 38.49
CA GLU A 50 24.60 -10.42 38.07
C GLU A 50 24.38 -9.98 36.61
N GLN A 51 24.92 -8.83 36.20
CA GLN A 51 24.81 -8.34 34.84
C GLN A 51 25.65 -9.15 33.85
N ALA A 52 26.80 -9.68 34.29
CA ALA A 52 27.60 -10.59 33.48
C ALA A 52 26.87 -11.92 33.23
N LEU A 53 26.21 -12.46 34.25
CA LEU A 53 25.44 -13.71 34.15
C LEU A 53 24.17 -13.58 33.28
N ARG A 54 23.58 -12.37 33.21
CA ARG A 54 22.43 -12.07 32.35
C ARG A 54 22.80 -11.73 30.90
N ALA A 55 24.09 -11.60 30.59
CA ALA A 55 24.53 -11.36 29.21
C ALA A 55 24.24 -12.60 28.35
N ALA A 56 24.04 -12.40 27.05
CA ALA A 56 23.89 -13.51 26.11
C ALA A 56 25.05 -14.49 26.20
N ALA A 57 24.81 -15.78 26.14
CA ALA A 57 25.86 -16.79 26.24
C ALA A 57 26.92 -16.63 25.14
N GLN A 58 26.46 -16.36 23.90
CA GLN A 58 27.32 -16.17 22.72
C GLN A 58 26.84 -14.93 21.93
N SER A 59 27.71 -14.40 21.08
CA SER A 59 27.34 -13.37 20.11
C SER A 59 26.44 -13.98 19.01
N GLU A 60 25.52 -13.18 18.48
CA GLU A 60 24.66 -13.64 17.38
C GLU A 60 25.51 -13.92 16.12
N PRO A 61 25.14 -14.96 15.35
CA PRO A 61 25.78 -15.25 14.07
C PRO A 61 25.70 -14.06 13.11
N GLU A 62 26.76 -13.79 12.38
CA GLU A 62 26.85 -12.66 11.45
C GLU A 62 25.78 -12.72 10.36
N ILE A 63 25.44 -13.92 9.88
CA ILE A 63 24.43 -14.14 8.82
C ILE A 63 23.06 -13.57 9.18
N LEU A 64 22.73 -13.43 10.46
CA LEU A 64 21.45 -12.89 10.93
C LEU A 64 21.39 -11.37 10.83
N ASN A 65 22.55 -10.68 10.84
CA ASN A 65 22.65 -9.24 11.00
C ASN A 65 23.41 -8.52 9.88
N SER A 66 23.89 -9.25 8.86
CA SER A 66 24.70 -8.71 7.76
C SER A 66 23.86 -8.43 6.51
N ASP A 67 24.42 -7.61 5.62
CA ASP A 67 23.98 -7.53 4.22
C ASP A 67 24.32 -8.84 3.50
N LEU A 68 23.31 -9.51 2.99
CA LEU A 68 23.46 -10.81 2.33
C LEU A 68 23.64 -10.71 0.81
N THR A 69 23.86 -9.52 0.26
CA THR A 69 23.94 -9.32 -1.20
C THR A 69 25.11 -10.11 -1.81
N SER A 70 26.28 -10.15 -1.15
CA SER A 70 27.42 -10.95 -1.60
C SER A 70 27.15 -12.45 -1.51
N LEU A 71 26.56 -12.91 -0.42
CA LEU A 71 26.15 -14.31 -0.28
C LEU A 71 25.14 -14.71 -1.38
N GLN A 72 24.18 -13.85 -1.62
CA GLN A 72 23.11 -14.16 -2.60
C GLN A 72 23.63 -14.25 -4.03
N ILE A 73 24.54 -13.37 -4.45
CA ILE A 73 25.13 -13.46 -5.80
C ILE A 73 25.98 -14.73 -5.97
N ASP A 74 26.69 -15.15 -4.92
CA ASP A 74 27.48 -16.38 -4.93
C ASP A 74 26.59 -17.64 -5.01
N LEU A 75 25.50 -17.66 -4.23
CA LEU A 75 24.51 -18.75 -4.29
C LEU A 75 23.89 -18.88 -5.68
N LEU A 76 23.50 -17.76 -6.27
CA LEU A 76 22.92 -17.75 -7.62
C LEU A 76 23.93 -18.18 -8.69
N GLN A 77 25.21 -17.80 -8.54
CA GLN A 77 26.27 -18.25 -9.44
C GLN A 77 26.51 -19.75 -9.32
N TRP A 78 26.39 -20.30 -8.12
CA TRP A 78 26.50 -21.74 -7.86
C TRP A 78 25.27 -22.54 -8.36
N GLY A 79 24.19 -21.86 -8.72
CA GLY A 79 22.96 -22.47 -9.21
C GLY A 79 21.89 -22.66 -8.14
N CYS A 80 22.12 -22.20 -6.90
CA CYS A 80 21.16 -22.24 -5.81
C CYS A 80 20.22 -21.02 -5.89
N GLN A 81 18.98 -21.24 -6.33
CA GLN A 81 17.99 -20.17 -6.44
C GLN A 81 17.29 -19.87 -5.12
N ASN A 82 17.23 -20.83 -4.21
CA ASN A 82 16.56 -20.69 -2.92
C ASN A 82 17.49 -21.12 -1.80
N ALA A 83 17.95 -20.15 -1.02
CA ALA A 83 18.84 -20.37 0.13
C ALA A 83 18.26 -21.39 1.14
N SER A 84 16.94 -21.53 1.25
CA SER A 84 16.29 -22.49 2.16
C SER A 84 16.51 -23.96 1.79
N GLN A 85 17.03 -24.24 0.59
CA GLN A 85 17.35 -25.62 0.15
C GLN A 85 18.70 -26.11 0.72
N LEU A 86 19.50 -25.22 1.27
CA LEU A 86 20.78 -25.57 1.85
C LEU A 86 20.67 -25.85 3.36
N MET A 87 21.53 -26.73 3.84
CA MET A 87 21.66 -27.00 5.28
C MET A 87 22.53 -25.93 5.93
N TRP A 88 21.92 -25.04 6.69
CA TRP A 88 22.59 -23.97 7.42
C TRP A 88 22.70 -24.36 8.89
N LEU A 89 23.78 -23.93 9.54
CA LEU A 89 23.84 -23.92 11.01
C LEU A 89 22.82 -22.91 11.57
N ASP A 90 22.84 -21.70 11.01
CA ASP A 90 21.86 -20.66 11.25
C ASP A 90 21.34 -20.17 9.90
N ALA A 91 20.06 -20.34 9.64
CA ALA A 91 19.47 -19.99 8.36
C ALA A 91 19.44 -18.46 8.15
N PRO A 92 19.75 -17.96 6.93
CA PRO A 92 19.65 -16.55 6.63
C PRO A 92 18.20 -16.06 6.76
N PRO A 93 17.97 -14.89 7.40
CA PRO A 93 16.61 -14.37 7.54
C PRO A 93 15.96 -14.09 6.16
N PRO A 94 14.73 -14.55 5.91
CA PRO A 94 14.06 -14.37 4.60
C PRO A 94 13.96 -12.92 4.16
N ARG A 95 13.78 -11.99 5.10
CA ARG A 95 13.77 -10.54 4.83
C ARG A 95 15.10 -10.03 4.28
N ASN A 96 16.23 -10.53 4.79
CA ASN A 96 17.58 -10.12 4.36
C ASN A 96 17.90 -10.72 2.98
N VAL A 97 17.48 -11.97 2.73
CA VAL A 97 17.62 -12.62 1.41
C VAL A 97 16.79 -11.84 0.36
N ARG A 98 15.57 -11.44 0.69
CA ARG A 98 14.73 -10.63 -0.21
C ARG A 98 15.39 -9.29 -0.53
N ALA A 99 15.87 -8.57 0.48
CA ALA A 99 16.58 -7.30 0.30
C ALA A 99 17.84 -7.46 -0.56
N ALA A 100 18.55 -8.58 -0.42
CA ALA A 100 19.71 -8.90 -1.25
C ALA A 100 19.31 -9.12 -2.73
N CYS A 101 18.23 -9.84 -2.99
CA CYS A 101 17.68 -10.00 -4.35
C CYS A 101 17.23 -8.65 -4.95
N GLU A 102 16.52 -7.83 -4.20
CA GLU A 102 16.13 -6.48 -4.62
C GLU A 102 17.35 -5.62 -4.95
N ARG A 103 18.39 -5.68 -4.13
CA ARG A 103 19.65 -4.99 -4.38
C ARG A 103 20.31 -5.47 -5.67
N LEU A 104 20.42 -6.77 -5.89
CA LEU A 104 20.99 -7.32 -7.11
C LEU A 104 20.17 -6.92 -8.35
N THR A 105 18.86 -6.84 -8.23
CA THR A 105 17.98 -6.33 -9.29
C THR A 105 18.26 -4.86 -9.59
N GLN A 106 18.38 -4.01 -8.55
CA GLN A 106 18.74 -2.60 -8.70
C GLN A 106 20.12 -2.38 -9.34
N LEU A 107 21.08 -3.27 -9.07
CA LEU A 107 22.41 -3.28 -9.71
C LEU A 107 22.36 -3.80 -11.17
N GLY A 108 21.20 -4.23 -11.64
CA GLY A 108 21.01 -4.79 -12.97
C GLY A 108 21.66 -6.18 -13.15
N ALA A 109 21.84 -6.92 -12.06
CA ALA A 109 22.47 -8.25 -12.07
C ALA A 109 21.47 -9.37 -12.28
N LEU A 110 20.18 -9.15 -12.01
CA LEU A 110 19.14 -10.16 -12.09
C LEU A 110 18.11 -9.86 -13.18
N GLU A 111 17.65 -10.92 -13.81
CA GLU A 111 16.49 -10.96 -14.70
C GLU A 111 15.69 -12.22 -14.38
N ASN A 112 14.38 -12.10 -14.10
CA ASN A 112 13.52 -13.22 -13.69
C ASN A 112 14.12 -14.08 -12.54
N HIS A 113 14.65 -13.41 -11.52
CA HIS A 113 15.31 -14.00 -10.35
C HIS A 113 16.59 -14.83 -10.64
N GLN A 114 17.15 -14.72 -11.84
CA GLN A 114 18.38 -15.39 -12.25
C GLN A 114 19.47 -14.38 -12.61
N LEU A 115 20.73 -14.78 -12.50
CA LEU A 115 21.84 -13.95 -12.96
C LEU A 115 21.79 -13.79 -14.50
N ASN A 116 21.69 -12.55 -14.94
CA ASN A 116 21.85 -12.20 -16.35
C ASN A 116 23.36 -12.12 -16.73
N ALA A 117 23.67 -11.73 -17.97
CA ALA A 117 25.06 -11.60 -18.43
C ALA A 117 25.89 -10.63 -17.59
N ARG A 118 25.29 -9.51 -17.13
CA ARG A 118 25.93 -8.53 -16.24
C ARG A 118 26.19 -9.15 -14.86
N GLY A 119 25.19 -9.80 -14.27
CA GLY A 119 25.30 -10.45 -12.98
C GLY A 119 26.36 -11.53 -12.93
N ARG A 120 26.47 -12.36 -13.98
CA ARG A 120 27.56 -13.36 -14.09
C ARG A 120 28.95 -12.72 -14.14
N LYS A 121 29.10 -11.60 -14.86
CA LYS A 121 30.37 -10.84 -14.85
C LYS A 121 30.70 -10.28 -13.47
N MET A 122 29.70 -9.72 -12.77
CA MET A 122 29.85 -9.21 -11.40
C MET A 122 30.27 -10.32 -10.44
N ALA A 123 29.60 -11.47 -10.47
CA ALA A 123 29.90 -12.61 -9.63
C ALA A 123 31.34 -13.15 -9.87
N ALA A 124 31.76 -13.22 -11.14
CA ALA A 124 33.12 -13.67 -11.51
C ALA A 124 34.24 -12.78 -10.96
N LEU A 125 33.95 -11.52 -10.63
CA LEU A 125 34.93 -10.62 -10.00
C LEU A 125 35.19 -10.97 -8.54
N GLY A 126 34.28 -11.67 -7.83
CA GLY A 126 34.46 -12.07 -6.42
C GLY A 126 34.74 -10.90 -5.48
N SER A 127 34.10 -9.77 -5.70
CA SER A 127 34.14 -8.58 -4.87
C SER A 127 32.72 -8.21 -4.41
N ASP A 128 32.61 -7.22 -3.54
CA ASP A 128 31.31 -6.67 -3.17
C ASP A 128 30.47 -6.36 -4.43
N PRO A 129 29.20 -6.77 -4.51
CA PRO A 129 28.37 -6.58 -5.69
C PRO A 129 28.25 -5.14 -6.18
N ARG A 130 28.25 -4.13 -5.28
CA ARG A 130 28.23 -2.72 -5.66
C ARG A 130 29.53 -2.30 -6.35
N LEU A 131 30.66 -2.75 -5.82
CA LEU A 131 31.97 -2.48 -6.40
C LEU A 131 32.16 -3.24 -7.72
N SER A 132 31.69 -4.48 -7.78
CA SER A 132 31.64 -5.26 -9.03
C SER A 132 30.78 -4.60 -10.11
N ALA A 133 29.66 -3.98 -9.73
CA ALA A 133 28.80 -3.24 -10.64
C ALA A 133 29.51 -2.03 -11.26
N ILE A 134 30.34 -1.31 -10.47
CA ILE A 134 31.19 -0.20 -10.96
C ILE A 134 32.20 -0.72 -12.00
N LEU A 135 32.93 -1.79 -11.69
CA LEU A 135 33.93 -2.37 -12.59
C LEU A 135 33.31 -2.85 -13.90
N VAL A 136 32.14 -3.52 -13.84
CA VAL A 136 31.43 -4.00 -15.02
C VAL A 136 30.84 -2.85 -15.85
N ALA A 137 30.44 -1.74 -15.22
CA ALA A 137 29.94 -0.55 -15.90
C ALA A 137 30.98 0.15 -16.78
N ALA A 138 32.27 -0.01 -16.46
CA ALA A 138 33.37 0.53 -17.27
C ALA A 138 33.45 -0.08 -18.68
N GLY A 139 32.82 -1.23 -18.89
CA GLY A 139 32.75 -1.90 -20.20
C GLY A 139 34.12 -2.32 -20.73
N GLN A 140 34.46 -1.91 -21.94
CA GLN A 140 35.74 -2.19 -22.60
C GLN A 140 36.60 -0.94 -22.82
N ASN A 141 36.16 0.21 -22.33
CA ASN A 141 36.91 1.45 -22.44
C ASN A 141 38.03 1.49 -21.42
N ASN A 142 39.29 1.57 -21.85
CA ASN A 142 40.46 1.53 -20.99
C ASN A 142 40.50 2.68 -19.96
N ASP A 143 40.08 3.89 -20.33
CA ASP A 143 40.02 5.01 -19.41
C ASP A 143 38.93 4.83 -18.35
N ALA A 144 37.78 4.29 -18.74
CA ALA A 144 36.71 3.95 -17.81
C ALA A 144 37.15 2.82 -16.87
N ILE A 145 37.87 1.79 -17.36
CA ILE A 145 38.41 0.72 -16.54
C ILE A 145 39.45 1.24 -15.55
N ALA A 146 40.36 2.14 -16.00
CA ALA A 146 41.37 2.74 -15.13
C ALA A 146 40.69 3.60 -14.02
N SER A 147 39.68 4.39 -14.40
CA SER A 147 38.89 5.22 -13.47
C SER A 147 38.10 4.37 -12.48
N ALA A 148 37.41 3.33 -12.94
CA ALA A 148 36.65 2.40 -12.10
C ALA A 148 37.55 1.63 -11.14
N ALA A 149 38.71 1.16 -11.62
CA ALA A 149 39.67 0.42 -10.82
C ALA A 149 40.24 1.29 -9.66
N LEU A 150 40.55 2.56 -9.91
CA LEU A 150 40.99 3.48 -8.86
C LEU A 150 39.86 3.77 -7.86
N LEU A 151 38.67 4.04 -8.36
CA LEU A 151 37.50 4.30 -7.54
C LEU A 151 37.18 3.12 -6.61
N VAL A 152 37.18 1.90 -7.13
CA VAL A 152 36.93 0.68 -6.35
C VAL A 152 38.07 0.47 -5.33
N ALA A 153 39.34 0.68 -5.70
CA ALA A 153 40.45 0.54 -4.79
C ALA A 153 40.35 1.49 -3.57
N ILE A 154 39.85 2.72 -3.78
CA ILE A 154 39.59 3.68 -2.69
C ILE A 154 38.39 3.23 -1.84
N LEU A 155 37.33 2.73 -2.45
CA LEU A 155 36.15 2.30 -1.71
C LEU A 155 36.35 0.98 -0.92
N GLU A 156 37.27 0.12 -1.34
CA GLU A 156 37.67 -1.10 -0.59
C GLU A 156 38.44 -0.76 0.70
N ASP A 157 39.26 0.26 0.68
CA ASP A 157 40.05 0.71 1.85
C ASP A 157 39.99 2.25 1.94
N PRO A 158 38.85 2.80 2.38
CA PRO A 158 38.58 4.24 2.35
C PRO A 158 39.48 5.01 3.32
N PRO A 159 39.72 6.31 3.05
CA PRO A 159 40.53 7.15 3.93
C PRO A 159 39.91 7.18 5.34
N ARG A 160 40.75 6.93 6.37
CA ARG A 160 40.29 6.83 7.77
C ARG A 160 40.09 8.18 8.44
N SER A 161 40.65 9.23 7.89
CA SER A 161 40.54 10.60 8.37
C SER A 161 40.69 11.57 7.19
N GLY A 162 40.13 12.75 7.31
CA GLY A 162 40.25 13.80 6.31
C GLY A 162 38.89 14.26 5.77
N SER A 163 38.89 14.69 4.53
CA SER A 163 37.73 15.24 3.84
C SER A 163 36.69 14.19 3.53
N VAL A 164 35.41 14.59 3.58
CA VAL A 164 34.28 13.80 3.05
C VAL A 164 34.27 13.80 1.51
N ASP A 165 34.98 14.76 0.91
CA ASP A 165 35.05 14.91 -0.55
C ASP A 165 35.93 13.81 -1.17
N LEU A 166 35.30 12.91 -1.91
CA LEU A 166 35.99 11.79 -2.57
C LEU A 166 37.02 12.27 -3.61
N ARG A 167 36.88 13.49 -4.15
CA ARG A 167 37.83 14.07 -5.11
C ARG A 167 39.24 14.21 -4.53
N ASP A 168 39.35 14.45 -3.22
CA ASP A 168 40.67 14.57 -2.58
C ASP A 168 41.47 13.25 -2.66
N ALA A 169 40.79 12.11 -2.44
CA ALA A 169 41.40 10.80 -2.59
C ALA A 169 41.67 10.41 -4.05
N LEU A 170 40.77 10.82 -4.96
CA LEU A 170 40.91 10.55 -6.40
C LEU A 170 42.03 11.37 -7.05
N ASN A 171 42.22 12.64 -6.63
CA ASN A 171 43.24 13.52 -7.16
C ASN A 171 44.64 13.22 -6.57
N HIS A 172 44.67 12.71 -5.36
CA HIS A 172 45.91 12.37 -4.64
C HIS A 172 45.91 10.92 -4.16
N PRO A 173 45.87 9.93 -5.09
CA PRO A 173 45.72 8.54 -4.71
C PRO A 173 46.98 8.02 -4.03
N GLN A 174 46.83 7.38 -2.87
CA GLN A 174 47.92 6.77 -2.12
C GLN A 174 48.50 5.56 -2.86
N PRO A 175 49.78 5.21 -2.63
CA PRO A 175 50.46 4.12 -3.35
C PRO A 175 49.76 2.74 -3.24
N HIS A 176 49.09 2.45 -2.12
CA HIS A 176 48.38 1.18 -1.94
C HIS A 176 47.09 1.14 -2.81
N TRP A 177 46.36 2.24 -2.95
CA TRP A 177 45.20 2.33 -3.89
C TRP A 177 45.65 2.17 -5.34
N GLN A 178 46.77 2.81 -5.73
CA GLN A 178 47.32 2.66 -7.09
C GLN A 178 47.73 1.20 -7.36
N ARG A 179 48.37 0.51 -6.39
CA ARG A 179 48.69 -0.91 -6.53
C ARG A 179 47.42 -1.76 -6.68
N ARG A 180 46.42 -1.51 -5.86
CA ARG A 180 45.14 -2.23 -5.91
C ARG A 180 44.38 -1.97 -7.22
N ALA A 181 44.36 -0.73 -7.71
CA ALA A 181 43.77 -0.39 -9.01
C ALA A 181 44.44 -1.16 -10.16
N ARG A 182 45.81 -1.27 -10.16
CA ARG A 182 46.52 -2.10 -11.16
C ARG A 182 46.13 -3.57 -11.09
N GLN A 183 45.86 -4.11 -9.89
CA GLN A 183 45.36 -5.50 -9.75
C GLN A 183 43.98 -5.66 -10.41
N TRP A 184 43.07 -4.72 -10.20
CA TRP A 184 41.77 -4.71 -10.85
C TRP A 184 41.87 -4.57 -12.37
N GLN A 185 42.73 -3.69 -12.89
CA GLN A 185 42.97 -3.54 -14.32
C GLN A 185 43.43 -4.86 -14.95
N ARG A 186 44.39 -5.54 -14.32
CA ARG A 186 44.88 -6.87 -14.79
C ARG A 186 43.77 -7.91 -14.80
N ARG A 187 42.92 -7.92 -13.77
CA ARG A 187 41.78 -8.86 -13.67
C ARG A 187 40.73 -8.59 -14.75
N LEU A 188 40.63 -7.37 -15.20
CA LEU A 188 39.79 -6.95 -16.33
C LEU A 188 40.48 -7.03 -17.69
N ASN A 189 41.66 -7.68 -17.74
CA ASN A 189 42.48 -7.88 -18.94
C ASN A 189 42.89 -6.57 -19.65
N THR A 190 43.15 -5.52 -18.90
CA THR A 190 43.72 -4.27 -19.42
C THR A 190 44.96 -3.85 -18.67
N SER A 191 45.88 -3.14 -19.31
CA SER A 191 47.09 -2.59 -18.72
C SER A 191 47.29 -1.11 -19.00
N GLY A 192 46.36 -0.49 -19.67
CA GLY A 192 46.43 0.92 -20.08
C GLY A 192 45.22 1.73 -19.63
N GLY A 193 45.16 2.97 -20.08
CA GLY A 193 44.09 3.93 -19.82
C GLY A 193 44.52 5.03 -18.85
N THR A 194 43.95 6.20 -19.03
CA THR A 194 44.11 7.38 -18.20
C THR A 194 42.89 7.54 -17.30
N ILE A 195 43.12 8.05 -16.10
CA ILE A 195 42.00 8.35 -15.18
C ILE A 195 41.26 9.57 -15.72
N ASN A 196 39.95 9.39 -15.97
CA ASN A 196 39.06 10.47 -16.43
C ASN A 196 38.08 10.84 -15.30
N PRO A 197 38.23 12.04 -14.69
CA PRO A 197 37.35 12.49 -13.61
C PRO A 197 35.88 12.60 -13.99
N ASP A 198 35.56 12.87 -15.25
CA ASP A 198 34.19 13.06 -15.73
C ASP A 198 33.39 11.74 -15.70
N LEU A 199 34.08 10.60 -15.65
CA LEU A 199 33.44 9.28 -15.58
C LEU A 199 33.04 8.86 -14.16
N PHE A 200 33.57 9.48 -13.11
CA PHE A 200 33.31 9.05 -11.74
C PHE A 200 31.85 9.10 -11.34
N PRO A 201 31.05 10.13 -11.67
CA PRO A 201 29.62 10.15 -11.30
C PRO A 201 28.85 8.97 -11.87
N GLN A 202 28.98 8.69 -13.18
CA GLN A 202 28.28 7.58 -13.85
C GLN A 202 28.76 6.20 -13.37
N LEU A 203 30.05 6.06 -13.05
CA LEU A 203 30.60 4.83 -12.48
C LEU A 203 30.07 4.59 -11.07
N LEU A 204 30.02 5.63 -10.21
CA LEU A 204 29.45 5.54 -8.88
C LEU A 204 27.96 5.17 -8.90
N VAL A 205 27.19 5.76 -9.79
CA VAL A 205 25.77 5.46 -9.93
C VAL A 205 25.53 4.00 -10.28
N ALA A 206 26.40 3.36 -11.03
CA ALA A 206 26.29 1.95 -11.35
C ALA A 206 26.28 1.01 -10.12
N GLY A 207 26.91 1.44 -9.02
CA GLY A 207 26.94 0.70 -7.75
C GLY A 207 26.10 1.32 -6.64
N PHE A 208 25.83 2.62 -6.72
CA PHE A 208 25.29 3.41 -5.63
C PHE A 208 24.16 4.38 -6.07
N ALA A 209 23.34 4.01 -7.05
CA ALA A 209 22.22 4.84 -7.47
C ALA A 209 21.27 5.21 -6.33
N ASP A 210 21.04 4.28 -5.39
CA ASP A 210 20.24 4.48 -4.19
C ASP A 210 20.85 5.48 -3.17
N ARG A 211 22.11 5.87 -3.38
CA ARG A 211 22.87 6.83 -2.56
C ARG A 211 23.02 8.20 -3.22
N LEU A 212 22.36 8.43 -4.36
CA LEU A 212 22.23 9.77 -4.89
C LEU A 212 21.45 10.62 -3.89
N ALA A 213 21.92 11.85 -3.65
CA ALA A 213 21.46 12.70 -2.57
C ALA A 213 21.14 14.10 -3.08
N GLN A 214 19.96 14.60 -2.77
CA GLN A 214 19.54 15.97 -3.05
C GLN A 214 19.50 16.79 -1.76
N ARG A 215 20.08 17.97 -1.77
CA ARG A 215 20.09 18.88 -0.62
C ARG A 215 18.68 19.38 -0.29
N ARG A 216 18.39 19.44 1.00
CA ARG A 216 17.13 19.98 1.53
C ARG A 216 17.30 21.45 1.91
N GLY A 217 16.83 22.34 1.06
CA GLY A 217 16.96 23.80 1.28
C GLY A 217 18.41 24.24 1.40
N ASP A 218 18.70 25.18 2.29
CA ASP A 218 20.05 25.71 2.56
C ASP A 218 20.80 25.03 3.71
N SER A 219 20.39 23.83 4.07
CA SER A 219 20.98 23.05 5.17
C SER A 219 22.10 22.12 4.66
N ALA A 220 22.86 21.54 5.59
CA ALA A 220 23.79 20.45 5.32
C ALA A 220 23.10 19.05 5.30
N ARG A 221 21.77 19.04 5.12
CA ARG A 221 20.94 17.83 5.10
C ARG A 221 20.50 17.52 3.69
N TYR A 222 20.45 16.23 3.41
CA TYR A 222 20.16 15.68 2.10
C TYR A 222 19.08 14.60 2.21
N GLN A 223 18.29 14.46 1.16
CA GLN A 223 17.42 13.30 0.93
C GLN A 223 18.15 12.36 -0.02
N LEU A 224 18.22 11.07 0.34
CA LEU A 224 18.78 10.04 -0.53
C LEU A 224 17.70 9.42 -1.43
N ALA A 225 18.13 8.86 -2.57
CA ALA A 225 17.25 8.16 -3.50
C ALA A 225 16.56 6.93 -2.88
N ASN A 226 17.14 6.31 -1.84
CA ASN A 226 16.49 5.23 -1.07
C ASN A 226 15.47 5.72 -0.02
N GLY A 227 15.20 7.03 0.04
CA GLY A 227 14.19 7.63 0.92
C GLY A 227 14.69 8.05 2.30
N ILE A 228 15.92 7.71 2.72
CA ILE A 228 16.44 8.14 4.02
C ILE A 228 17.11 9.52 3.97
N GLY A 229 17.14 10.20 5.12
CA GLY A 229 17.90 11.44 5.31
C GLY A 229 19.37 11.16 5.51
N ALA A 230 20.23 12.04 5.00
CA ALA A 230 21.65 12.03 5.26
C ALA A 230 22.17 13.45 5.54
N MET A 231 23.32 13.55 6.19
CA MET A 231 23.92 14.85 6.55
C MET A 231 25.43 14.85 6.40
N ILE A 232 25.97 16.03 6.16
CA ILE A 232 27.40 16.36 6.26
C ILE A 232 27.61 17.39 7.36
N ASN A 233 28.87 17.71 7.66
CA ASN A 233 29.16 18.81 8.58
C ASN A 233 28.73 20.14 7.96
N GLU A 234 28.15 21.04 8.77
CA GLU A 234 27.74 22.39 8.33
C GLU A 234 28.88 23.23 7.73
N GLN A 235 30.13 22.94 8.13
CA GLN A 235 31.33 23.63 7.66
C GLN A 235 31.99 22.92 6.46
N ASP A 236 31.43 21.82 5.97
CA ASP A 236 31.99 21.07 4.85
C ASP A 236 31.77 21.81 3.53
N GLY A 237 32.81 21.87 2.70
CA GLY A 237 32.75 22.52 1.38
C GLY A 237 31.75 21.89 0.40
N LEU A 238 31.39 20.63 0.62
CA LEU A 238 30.38 19.93 -0.18
C LEU A 238 28.96 20.48 0.03
N ARG A 239 28.69 21.21 1.11
CA ARG A 239 27.40 21.83 1.38
C ARG A 239 26.89 22.74 0.22
N ARG A 240 27.80 23.33 -0.54
CA ARG A 240 27.45 24.21 -1.68
C ARG A 240 26.79 23.46 -2.85
N TYR A 241 26.96 22.15 -2.93
CA TYR A 241 26.41 21.34 -4.02
C TYR A 241 24.99 20.86 -3.69
N GLU A 242 24.11 21.03 -4.64
CA GLU A 242 22.73 20.55 -4.52
C GLU A 242 22.67 19.02 -4.61
N TRP A 243 23.52 18.43 -5.44
CA TRP A 243 23.53 17.01 -5.71
C TRP A 243 24.86 16.37 -5.35
N LEU A 244 24.78 15.29 -4.58
CA LEU A 244 25.90 14.46 -4.19
C LEU A 244 25.57 12.99 -4.46
N ILE A 245 26.60 12.15 -4.59
CA ILE A 245 26.49 10.71 -4.45
C ILE A 245 27.37 10.27 -3.29
N ALA A 246 26.80 9.54 -2.33
CA ALA A 246 27.45 9.20 -1.06
C ALA A 246 27.63 7.68 -0.94
N PRO A 247 28.72 7.09 -1.50
CA PRO A 247 28.95 5.66 -1.43
C PRO A 247 29.15 5.15 0.00
N MET A 248 29.62 6.01 0.92
CA MET A 248 29.85 5.63 2.30
C MET A 248 29.00 6.44 3.26
N LEU A 249 28.19 5.72 4.01
CA LEU A 249 27.30 6.25 5.04
C LEU A 249 27.54 5.56 6.37
N LEU A 250 27.37 6.29 7.46
CA LEU A 250 27.36 5.77 8.81
C LEU A 250 26.07 6.21 9.51
N GLN A 251 25.32 5.27 10.04
CA GLN A 251 24.13 5.56 10.82
C GLN A 251 24.30 5.05 12.26
N GLY A 252 24.11 5.93 13.24
CA GLY A 252 24.04 5.55 14.65
C GLY A 252 22.73 4.84 14.98
N ALA A 253 22.70 4.05 16.05
CA ALA A 253 21.53 3.26 16.44
C ALA A 253 20.25 4.07 16.67
N SER A 254 20.39 5.32 17.16
CA SER A 254 19.28 6.24 17.45
C SER A 254 19.20 7.42 16.47
N ALA A 255 20.06 7.47 15.45
CA ALA A 255 20.11 8.61 14.53
C ALA A 255 19.02 8.48 13.46
N ALA A 256 18.21 9.54 13.31
CA ALA A 256 17.19 9.63 12.26
C ALA A 256 17.82 9.76 10.87
N GLU A 257 19.02 10.35 10.77
CA GLU A 257 19.74 10.62 9.52
C GLU A 257 21.12 9.94 9.53
N ALA A 258 21.54 9.50 8.36
CA ALA A 258 22.87 8.93 8.19
C ALA A 258 23.91 10.04 8.00
N ARG A 259 25.13 9.86 8.54
CA ARG A 259 26.25 10.74 8.27
C ARG A 259 26.98 10.29 7.01
N MET A 260 27.24 11.18 6.07
CA MET A 260 28.07 10.90 4.92
C MET A 260 29.54 10.87 5.35
N LEU A 261 30.26 9.80 5.01
CA LEU A 261 31.68 9.64 5.25
C LEU A 261 32.51 9.90 4.01
N LEU A 262 31.98 9.58 2.83
CA LEU A 262 32.51 9.94 1.52
C LEU A 262 31.37 10.34 0.60
N ALA A 263 31.57 11.40 -0.17
CA ALA A 263 30.61 11.88 -1.16
C ALA A 263 31.32 12.54 -2.35
N LEU A 264 30.68 12.49 -3.51
CA LEU A 264 31.14 13.15 -4.74
C LEU A 264 30.06 14.09 -5.24
N PRO A 265 30.38 15.35 -5.59
CA PRO A 265 29.43 16.24 -6.29
C PRO A 265 29.04 15.69 -7.66
N VAL A 266 27.78 15.88 -8.02
CA VAL A 266 27.21 15.37 -9.26
C VAL A 266 26.50 16.50 -10.01
N ASP A 267 26.73 16.58 -11.32
CA ASP A 267 25.88 17.32 -12.23
C ASP A 267 24.71 16.41 -12.63
N ILE A 268 23.52 16.71 -12.10
CA ILE A 268 22.33 15.89 -12.33
C ILE A 268 21.88 15.90 -13.79
N ASP A 269 22.07 17.01 -14.51
CA ASP A 269 21.68 17.11 -15.92
C ASP A 269 22.63 16.33 -16.83
N ALA A 270 23.92 16.30 -16.51
CA ALA A 270 24.87 15.42 -17.17
C ALA A 270 24.51 13.95 -16.92
N LEU A 271 24.24 13.60 -15.67
CA LEU A 271 23.87 12.23 -15.30
C LEU A 271 22.58 11.77 -15.99
N ARG A 272 21.58 12.64 -16.14
CA ARG A 272 20.35 12.37 -16.89
C ARG A 272 20.60 12.00 -18.34
N ARG A 273 21.55 12.70 -18.99
CA ARG A 273 21.90 12.42 -20.39
C ARG A 273 22.67 11.11 -20.56
N GLU A 274 23.57 10.82 -19.65
CA GLU A 274 24.48 9.67 -19.75
C GLU A 274 23.88 8.38 -19.21
N CYS A 275 22.98 8.47 -18.21
CA CYS A 275 22.32 7.36 -17.57
C CYS A 275 20.78 7.47 -17.62
N PRO A 276 20.15 7.50 -18.80
CA PRO A 276 18.70 7.71 -18.93
C PRO A 276 17.86 6.60 -18.26
N THR A 277 18.39 5.40 -18.16
CA THR A 277 17.73 4.25 -17.48
C THR A 277 17.62 4.42 -15.97
N LEU A 278 18.35 5.38 -15.39
CA LEU A 278 18.26 5.72 -13.97
C LEU A 278 16.95 6.43 -13.63
N ILE A 279 16.33 7.07 -14.61
CA ILE A 279 15.18 7.94 -14.42
C ILE A 279 13.90 7.16 -14.66
N GLU A 280 13.11 7.08 -13.61
CA GLU A 280 11.74 6.57 -13.66
C GLU A 280 10.78 7.70 -14.03
N GLN A 281 9.95 7.48 -15.05
CA GLN A 281 8.82 8.36 -15.34
C GLN A 281 7.57 7.76 -14.74
N ARG A 282 6.92 8.48 -13.83
CA ARG A 282 5.70 8.05 -13.16
C ARG A 282 4.66 9.15 -13.20
N THR A 283 3.42 8.74 -13.41
CA THR A 283 2.27 9.63 -13.22
C THR A 283 1.66 9.31 -11.86
N ASP A 284 1.75 10.25 -10.94
CA ASP A 284 1.11 10.19 -9.63
C ASP A 284 -0.20 10.97 -9.68
N VAL A 285 -1.24 10.40 -9.07
CA VAL A 285 -2.56 11.04 -8.95
C VAL A 285 -2.86 11.19 -7.47
N GLU A 286 -3.10 12.43 -7.07
CA GLU A 286 -3.42 12.81 -5.70
C GLU A 286 -4.81 13.47 -5.67
N TRP A 287 -5.58 13.19 -4.63
CA TRP A 287 -6.85 13.86 -4.41
C TRP A 287 -6.62 15.23 -3.78
N ASP A 288 -7.12 16.29 -4.41
CA ASP A 288 -7.14 17.65 -3.86
C ASP A 288 -8.45 17.84 -3.09
N GLU A 289 -8.40 17.76 -1.78
CA GLU A 289 -9.58 17.88 -0.91
C GLU A 289 -10.23 19.27 -1.00
N ASP A 290 -9.43 20.32 -1.20
CA ASP A 290 -9.93 21.71 -1.27
C ASP A 290 -10.75 21.96 -2.55
N LYS A 291 -10.38 21.31 -3.65
CA LYS A 291 -11.03 21.47 -4.95
C LYS A 291 -11.98 20.34 -5.31
N GLY A 292 -11.99 19.24 -4.55
CA GLY A 292 -12.76 18.05 -4.85
C GLY A 292 -12.41 17.43 -6.21
N THR A 293 -11.14 17.55 -6.63
CA THR A 293 -10.66 17.05 -7.93
C THR A 293 -9.38 16.26 -7.77
N LEU A 294 -9.11 15.39 -8.74
CA LEU A 294 -7.84 14.72 -8.84
C LEU A 294 -6.81 15.61 -9.53
N ARG A 295 -5.63 15.70 -8.93
CA ARG A 295 -4.44 16.29 -9.55
C ARG A 295 -3.51 15.19 -9.99
N ALA A 296 -3.16 15.17 -11.25
CA ALA A 296 -2.15 14.29 -11.79
C ALA A 296 -0.84 15.05 -12.02
N TRP A 297 0.26 14.39 -11.68
CA TRP A 297 1.60 14.90 -11.85
C TRP A 297 2.43 13.89 -12.64
N LYS A 298 2.96 14.32 -13.76
CA LYS A 298 4.01 13.57 -14.44
C LYS A 298 5.32 13.89 -13.74
N ARG A 299 5.90 12.89 -13.07
CA ARG A 299 7.14 13.02 -12.30
C ARG A 299 8.27 12.25 -12.96
N GLU A 300 9.45 12.85 -12.98
CA GLU A 300 10.71 12.19 -13.24
C GLU A 300 11.41 11.96 -11.90
N LEU A 301 11.74 10.72 -11.61
CA LEU A 301 12.25 10.31 -10.30
C LEU A 301 13.54 9.52 -10.42
N ILE A 302 14.37 9.62 -9.38
CA ILE A 302 15.43 8.65 -9.09
C ILE A 302 15.12 8.09 -7.70
N GLY A 303 14.54 6.92 -7.62
CA GLY A 303 14.01 6.39 -6.37
C GLY A 303 13.01 7.36 -5.72
N ALA A 304 13.31 7.83 -4.51
CA ALA A 304 12.49 8.79 -3.77
C ALA A 304 12.71 10.28 -4.16
N LEU A 305 13.71 10.57 -5.01
CA LEU A 305 14.05 11.95 -5.40
C LEU A 305 13.23 12.38 -6.61
N VAL A 306 12.54 13.51 -6.49
CA VAL A 306 11.76 14.12 -7.58
C VAL A 306 12.64 15.11 -8.31
N LEU A 307 13.06 14.78 -9.53
CA LEU A 307 13.86 15.67 -10.40
C LEU A 307 12.98 16.72 -11.06
N LYS A 308 11.80 16.32 -11.50
CA LYS A 308 10.85 17.18 -12.17
C LYS A 308 9.44 16.72 -11.88
N ALA A 309 8.55 17.67 -11.63
CA ALA A 309 7.13 17.42 -11.50
C ALA A 309 6.36 18.40 -12.39
N GLN A 310 5.54 17.88 -13.29
CA GLN A 310 4.70 18.68 -14.17
C GLN A 310 3.24 18.33 -13.93
N PRO A 311 2.36 19.32 -13.69
CA PRO A 311 0.94 19.06 -13.58
C PRO A 311 0.40 18.58 -14.93
N GLN A 312 -0.40 17.53 -14.91
CA GLN A 312 -1.09 17.00 -16.09
C GLN A 312 -2.56 17.43 -16.04
N ALA A 313 -2.94 18.31 -16.96
CA ALA A 313 -4.26 18.93 -16.93
C ALA A 313 -5.41 17.95 -17.22
N ARG A 314 -5.17 16.89 -17.99
CA ARG A 314 -6.16 15.85 -18.35
C ARG A 314 -5.51 14.48 -18.31
N PRO A 315 -5.43 13.85 -17.13
CA PRO A 315 -4.93 12.50 -17.03
C PRO A 315 -5.91 11.50 -17.68
N GLU A 316 -5.37 10.43 -18.22
CA GLU A 316 -6.17 9.36 -18.82
C GLU A 316 -7.00 8.63 -17.75
N ALA A 317 -8.16 8.10 -18.16
CA ALA A 317 -9.08 7.39 -17.27
C ALA A 317 -8.41 6.20 -16.57
N GLU A 318 -7.55 5.49 -17.29
CA GLU A 318 -6.77 4.34 -16.80
C GLU A 318 -5.86 4.68 -15.61
N ILE A 319 -5.43 5.94 -15.51
CA ILE A 319 -4.61 6.44 -14.40
C ILE A 319 -5.49 7.02 -13.29
N LEU A 320 -6.58 7.69 -13.65
CA LEU A 320 -7.49 8.34 -12.70
C LEU A 320 -8.31 7.35 -11.89
N HIS A 321 -8.91 6.37 -12.55
CA HIS A 321 -9.88 5.48 -11.91
C HIS A 321 -9.28 4.66 -10.75
N PRO A 322 -8.09 4.05 -10.87
CA PRO A 322 -7.47 3.35 -9.74
C PRO A 322 -7.20 4.27 -8.53
N ALA A 323 -6.83 5.54 -8.79
CA ALA A 323 -6.61 6.51 -7.73
C ALA A 323 -7.94 6.91 -7.04
N MET A 324 -9.02 7.07 -7.80
CA MET A 324 -10.36 7.32 -7.25
C MET A 324 -10.85 6.15 -6.40
N LEU A 325 -10.72 4.92 -6.88
CA LEU A 325 -11.12 3.73 -6.13
C LEU A 325 -10.34 3.60 -4.82
N ARG A 326 -9.04 3.89 -4.82
CA ARG A 326 -8.22 3.93 -3.61
C ARG A 326 -8.71 4.98 -2.62
N TRP A 327 -8.98 6.19 -3.12
CA TRP A 327 -9.51 7.27 -2.30
C TRP A 327 -10.89 6.92 -1.71
N ILE A 328 -11.79 6.25 -2.48
CA ILE A 328 -13.08 5.78 -1.98
C ILE A 328 -12.88 4.75 -0.86
N ARG A 329 -11.91 3.83 -0.98
CA ARG A 329 -11.58 2.87 0.08
C ARG A 329 -11.12 3.56 1.38
N GLU A 330 -10.36 4.63 1.27
CA GLU A 330 -9.88 5.41 2.42
C GLU A 330 -10.99 6.23 3.09
N LYS A 331 -11.87 6.83 2.31
CA LYS A 331 -12.94 7.72 2.81
C LYS A 331 -14.25 6.99 3.12
N GLY A 332 -14.45 5.80 2.58
CA GLY A 332 -15.68 5.01 2.69
C GLY A 332 -16.72 5.36 1.64
N LEU A 333 -17.79 4.56 1.59
CA LEU A 333 -18.86 4.68 0.60
C LEU A 333 -19.69 5.97 0.70
N SER A 334 -19.61 6.69 1.81
CA SER A 334 -20.36 7.95 2.04
C SER A 334 -20.00 9.08 1.07
N VAL A 335 -18.87 8.98 0.37
CA VAL A 335 -18.47 9.94 -0.68
C VAL A 335 -19.28 9.80 -1.97
N LEU A 336 -19.96 8.67 -2.15
CA LEU A 336 -20.82 8.39 -3.30
C LEU A 336 -22.21 9.05 -3.12
N GLY A 337 -22.87 9.34 -4.23
CA GLY A 337 -24.21 9.97 -4.23
C GLY A 337 -25.33 8.97 -3.96
N TRP A 338 -25.40 8.41 -2.75
CA TRP A 338 -26.47 7.50 -2.35
C TRP A 338 -27.84 8.18 -2.42
N LYS A 339 -28.78 7.48 -3.03
CA LYS A 339 -30.20 7.86 -3.11
C LYS A 339 -31.04 6.73 -2.55
N GLU A 340 -32.28 7.04 -2.21
CA GLU A 340 -33.21 6.11 -1.57
C GLU A 340 -33.41 4.81 -2.38
N ASP A 341 -33.43 4.90 -3.72
CA ASP A 341 -33.60 3.75 -4.62
C ASP A 341 -32.39 2.78 -4.55
N ALA A 342 -31.18 3.29 -4.45
CA ALA A 342 -29.96 2.47 -4.31
C ALA A 342 -29.88 1.83 -2.91
N GLU A 343 -30.25 2.56 -1.88
CA GLU A 343 -30.30 2.03 -0.51
C GLU A 343 -31.39 0.95 -0.39
N GLN A 344 -32.55 1.15 -0.97
CA GLN A 344 -33.62 0.15 -1.00
C GLN A 344 -33.22 -1.11 -1.79
N LEU A 345 -32.44 -0.97 -2.86
CA LEU A 345 -31.87 -2.13 -3.57
C LEU A 345 -30.92 -2.93 -2.66
N ARG A 346 -30.03 -2.27 -1.95
CA ARG A 346 -29.13 -2.92 -0.97
C ARG A 346 -29.92 -3.67 0.09
N LEU A 347 -30.93 -3.00 0.69
CA LEU A 347 -31.76 -3.59 1.72
C LEU A 347 -32.56 -4.79 1.20
N ARG A 348 -33.11 -4.71 -0.03
CA ARG A 348 -33.81 -5.84 -0.65
C ARG A 348 -32.89 -7.06 -0.81
N VAL A 349 -31.67 -6.86 -1.31
CA VAL A 349 -30.71 -7.96 -1.48
C VAL A 349 -30.28 -8.52 -0.12
N HIS A 350 -30.05 -7.66 0.87
CA HIS A 350 -29.76 -8.08 2.25
C HIS A 350 -30.88 -8.93 2.83
N CYS A 351 -32.14 -8.47 2.69
CA CYS A 351 -33.31 -9.22 3.13
C CYS A 351 -33.48 -10.56 2.35
N ALA A 352 -33.17 -10.57 1.05
CA ALA A 352 -33.18 -11.78 0.26
C ALA A 352 -32.19 -12.83 0.80
N ALA A 353 -30.96 -12.40 1.11
CA ALA A 353 -29.94 -13.27 1.70
C ALA A 353 -30.37 -13.81 3.08
N GLN A 354 -31.09 -13.02 3.87
CA GLN A 354 -31.57 -13.40 5.19
C GLN A 354 -32.79 -14.33 5.15
N TRP A 355 -33.75 -14.05 4.26
CA TRP A 355 -35.04 -14.76 4.23
C TRP A 355 -35.08 -15.94 3.27
N LEU A 356 -34.14 -15.98 2.32
CA LEU A 356 -33.96 -17.06 1.34
C LEU A 356 -32.50 -17.56 1.37
N PRO A 357 -32.03 -18.11 2.51
CA PRO A 357 -30.62 -18.48 2.70
C PRO A 357 -30.18 -19.63 1.80
N GLU A 358 -31.12 -20.37 1.22
CA GLU A 358 -30.88 -21.44 0.24
C GLU A 358 -30.47 -20.88 -1.14
N GLU A 359 -30.70 -19.60 -1.41
CA GLU A 359 -30.33 -18.92 -2.63
C GLU A 359 -29.03 -18.13 -2.42
N ALA A 360 -28.10 -18.17 -3.39
CA ALA A 360 -26.84 -17.45 -3.30
C ALA A 360 -27.03 -15.98 -3.69
N TRP A 361 -27.19 -15.11 -2.70
CA TRP A 361 -27.25 -13.65 -2.89
C TRP A 361 -25.89 -13.01 -2.61
N PRO A 362 -25.46 -11.98 -3.38
CA PRO A 362 -24.21 -11.26 -3.09
C PRO A 362 -24.34 -10.43 -1.81
N ALA A 363 -23.24 -10.31 -1.09
CA ALA A 363 -23.15 -9.38 0.03
C ALA A 363 -23.02 -7.95 -0.48
N LEU A 364 -23.91 -7.04 -0.04
CA LEU A 364 -23.90 -5.62 -0.39
C LEU A 364 -23.69 -4.73 0.86
N ASP A 365 -23.05 -5.25 1.91
CA ASP A 365 -22.58 -4.45 3.04
C ASP A 365 -21.41 -3.55 2.62
N ASP A 366 -21.06 -2.60 3.48
CA ASP A 366 -20.03 -1.60 3.15
C ASP A 366 -18.65 -2.22 2.90
N GLU A 367 -18.27 -3.24 3.67
CA GLU A 367 -16.98 -3.93 3.53
C GLU A 367 -16.91 -4.66 2.18
N SER A 368 -17.91 -5.46 1.87
CA SER A 368 -18.00 -6.21 0.60
C SER A 368 -18.04 -5.30 -0.63
N LEU A 369 -18.74 -4.17 -0.54
CA LEU A 369 -18.79 -3.19 -1.62
C LEU A 369 -17.46 -2.45 -1.80
N LEU A 370 -16.74 -2.11 -0.73
CA LEU A 370 -15.41 -1.49 -0.82
C LEU A 370 -14.38 -2.46 -1.40
N ASP A 371 -14.45 -3.73 -1.07
CA ASP A 371 -13.55 -4.75 -1.61
C ASP A 371 -13.77 -5.01 -3.11
N THR A 372 -14.99 -4.85 -3.59
CA THR A 372 -15.40 -5.19 -4.96
C THR A 372 -15.66 -3.97 -5.86
N LEU A 373 -15.12 -2.79 -5.54
CA LEU A 373 -15.34 -1.54 -6.29
C LEU A 373 -15.05 -1.68 -7.80
N GLU A 374 -14.05 -2.46 -8.17
CA GLU A 374 -13.70 -2.71 -9.57
C GLU A 374 -14.81 -3.45 -10.34
N SER A 375 -15.57 -4.28 -9.65
CA SER A 375 -16.61 -5.10 -10.29
C SER A 375 -17.91 -4.33 -10.53
N TRP A 376 -18.27 -3.40 -9.66
CA TRP A 376 -19.57 -2.75 -9.72
C TRP A 376 -19.54 -1.25 -10.00
N LEU A 377 -18.53 -0.52 -9.47
CA LEU A 377 -18.46 0.93 -9.62
C LEU A 377 -17.64 1.34 -10.84
N LEU A 378 -16.49 0.70 -11.07
CA LEU A 378 -15.58 1.03 -12.17
C LEU A 378 -16.26 1.04 -13.55
N PRO A 379 -17.18 0.11 -13.91
CA PRO A 379 -17.87 0.14 -15.20
C PRO A 379 -18.65 1.43 -15.44
N GLU A 380 -19.16 2.06 -14.39
CA GLU A 380 -19.95 3.31 -14.45
C GLU A 380 -19.07 4.57 -14.42
N MET A 381 -17.75 4.42 -14.26
CA MET A 381 -16.82 5.56 -14.07
C MET A 381 -16.24 6.11 -15.38
N SER A 382 -16.60 5.62 -16.55
CA SER A 382 -15.97 5.99 -17.84
C SER A 382 -15.87 7.51 -18.09
N ALA A 383 -16.89 8.27 -17.72
CA ALA A 383 -16.95 9.73 -17.87
C ALA A 383 -16.54 10.50 -16.60
N VAL A 384 -16.27 9.81 -15.49
CA VAL A 384 -15.99 10.44 -14.19
C VAL A 384 -14.57 11.01 -14.16
N ARG A 385 -14.45 12.27 -13.75
CA ARG A 385 -13.16 13.00 -13.65
C ARG A 385 -12.98 13.76 -12.32
N ASP A 386 -14.06 13.93 -11.57
CA ASP A 386 -14.10 14.71 -10.33
C ASP A 386 -15.13 14.15 -9.34
N LEU A 387 -15.23 14.76 -8.17
CA LEU A 387 -16.19 14.37 -7.13
C LEU A 387 -17.64 14.52 -7.59
N LYS A 388 -17.94 15.55 -8.35
CA LYS A 388 -19.27 15.80 -8.89
C LYS A 388 -19.71 14.66 -9.83
N GLY A 389 -18.82 14.25 -10.73
CA GLY A 389 -19.02 13.10 -11.60
C GLY A 389 -19.22 11.82 -10.80
N LEU A 390 -18.40 11.60 -9.77
CA LEU A 390 -18.52 10.44 -8.89
C LEU A 390 -19.87 10.39 -8.16
N GLN A 391 -20.33 11.52 -7.62
CA GLN A 391 -21.63 11.64 -6.94
C GLN A 391 -22.84 11.56 -7.87
N SER A 392 -22.64 11.76 -9.18
CA SER A 392 -23.68 11.67 -10.18
C SER A 392 -23.90 10.25 -10.75
N ILE A 393 -23.04 9.29 -10.39
CA ILE A 393 -23.17 7.90 -10.83
C ILE A 393 -24.54 7.34 -10.41
N ASN A 394 -25.19 6.61 -11.31
CA ASN A 394 -26.38 5.86 -10.99
C ASN A 394 -25.99 4.59 -10.20
N LEU A 395 -26.06 4.68 -8.87
CA LEU A 395 -25.67 3.58 -7.99
C LEU A 395 -26.58 2.35 -8.11
N VAL A 396 -27.84 2.51 -8.54
CA VAL A 396 -28.72 1.36 -8.82
C VAL A 396 -28.15 0.56 -10.01
N SER A 397 -27.79 1.25 -11.10
CA SER A 397 -27.16 0.60 -12.26
C SER A 397 -25.86 -0.08 -11.87
N ALA A 398 -25.03 0.62 -11.10
CA ALA A 398 -23.77 0.11 -10.62
C ALA A 398 -23.93 -1.17 -9.76
N LEU A 399 -24.80 -1.15 -8.76
CA LEU A 399 -25.06 -2.31 -7.90
C LEU A 399 -25.63 -3.51 -8.66
N LEU A 400 -26.41 -3.27 -9.71
CA LEU A 400 -26.92 -4.33 -10.55
C LEU A 400 -25.83 -5.15 -11.27
N HIS A 401 -24.59 -4.62 -11.44
CA HIS A 401 -23.48 -5.41 -11.95
C HIS A 401 -23.10 -6.61 -11.05
N LEU A 402 -23.39 -6.51 -9.75
CA LEU A 402 -23.15 -7.60 -8.79
C LEU A 402 -24.23 -8.69 -8.82
N LEU A 403 -25.35 -8.45 -9.51
CA LEU A 403 -26.46 -9.38 -9.62
C LEU A 403 -26.51 -9.99 -11.03
N THR A 404 -26.62 -11.29 -11.11
CA THR A 404 -26.92 -11.97 -12.37
C THR A 404 -28.32 -11.61 -12.86
N TRP A 405 -28.57 -11.79 -14.14
CA TRP A 405 -29.90 -11.51 -14.72
C TRP A 405 -31.02 -12.32 -14.03
N SER A 406 -30.77 -13.59 -13.71
CA SER A 406 -31.72 -14.44 -12.99
C SER A 406 -31.96 -13.94 -11.55
N GLN A 407 -30.92 -13.49 -10.84
CA GLN A 407 -31.07 -12.90 -9.52
C GLN A 407 -31.88 -11.60 -9.54
N ARG A 408 -31.70 -10.74 -10.55
CA ARG A 408 -32.47 -9.51 -10.70
C ARG A 408 -33.99 -9.83 -10.87
N GLN A 409 -34.33 -10.75 -11.76
CA GLN A 409 -35.72 -11.17 -11.95
C GLN A 409 -36.29 -11.85 -10.70
N ARG A 410 -35.51 -12.69 -10.06
CA ARG A 410 -35.89 -13.36 -8.83
C ARG A 410 -36.16 -12.35 -7.71
N LEU A 411 -35.26 -11.38 -7.51
CA LEU A 411 -35.40 -10.32 -6.52
C LEU A 411 -36.71 -9.52 -6.73
N ASP A 412 -37.06 -9.18 -7.96
CA ASP A 412 -38.27 -8.44 -8.26
C ASP A 412 -39.55 -9.28 -8.05
N THR A 413 -39.43 -10.59 -8.10
CA THR A 413 -40.55 -11.51 -7.82
C THR A 413 -40.74 -11.71 -6.32
N VAL A 414 -39.65 -11.99 -5.58
CA VAL A 414 -39.74 -12.38 -4.16
C VAL A 414 -39.76 -11.20 -3.20
N LEU A 415 -39.08 -10.12 -3.54
CA LEU A 415 -39.05 -8.86 -2.79
C LEU A 415 -39.36 -7.66 -3.69
N PRO A 416 -40.61 -7.54 -4.19
CA PRO A 416 -40.99 -6.47 -5.11
C PRO A 416 -40.82 -5.10 -4.44
N THR A 417 -40.55 -4.08 -5.23
CA THR A 417 -40.45 -2.69 -4.73
C THR A 417 -41.81 -2.11 -4.33
N HIS A 418 -42.89 -2.64 -4.89
CA HIS A 418 -44.23 -2.17 -4.65
C HIS A 418 -45.20 -3.33 -4.46
N TYR A 419 -46.18 -3.13 -3.63
CA TYR A 419 -47.35 -4.02 -3.51
C TYR A 419 -48.57 -3.41 -4.24
N THR A 420 -49.29 -4.24 -4.99
CA THR A 420 -50.51 -3.83 -5.64
C THR A 420 -51.68 -4.14 -4.72
N VAL A 421 -52.26 -3.13 -4.11
CA VAL A 421 -53.41 -3.27 -3.22
C VAL A 421 -54.70 -3.56 -3.99
N PRO A 422 -55.79 -4.05 -3.35
CA PRO A 422 -57.06 -4.43 -4.02
C PRO A 422 -57.68 -3.35 -4.92
N THR A 423 -57.40 -2.06 -4.65
CA THR A 423 -57.83 -0.97 -5.53
C THR A 423 -57.03 -0.84 -6.84
N GLY A 424 -55.98 -1.63 -7.02
CA GLY A 424 -55.03 -1.52 -8.13
C GLY A 424 -53.97 -0.44 -7.96
N SER A 425 -53.88 0.25 -6.81
CA SER A 425 -52.78 1.16 -6.53
C SER A 425 -51.49 0.38 -6.24
N ARG A 426 -50.38 0.87 -6.78
CA ARG A 426 -49.04 0.35 -6.47
C ARG A 426 -48.44 1.21 -5.40
N LEU A 427 -48.23 0.64 -4.20
CA LEU A 427 -47.65 1.33 -3.04
C LEU A 427 -46.25 0.78 -2.75
N PRO A 428 -45.27 1.65 -2.40
CA PRO A 428 -43.92 1.20 -2.14
C PRO A 428 -43.83 0.37 -0.86
N ILE A 429 -43.10 -0.72 -0.92
CA ILE A 429 -42.71 -1.52 0.25
C ILE A 429 -41.41 -0.96 0.77
N ARG A 430 -41.34 -0.64 2.05
CA ARG A 430 -40.09 -0.23 2.72
C ARG A 430 -39.41 -1.42 3.34
N TYR A 431 -38.20 -1.70 2.88
CA TYR A 431 -37.35 -2.73 3.43
C TYR A 431 -36.40 -2.12 4.45
N ASP A 432 -36.03 -2.90 5.47
CA ASP A 432 -35.13 -2.50 6.55
C ASP A 432 -34.25 -3.71 6.93
N ALA A 433 -33.01 -3.47 7.35
CA ALA A 433 -32.08 -4.56 7.67
C ALA A 433 -32.48 -5.36 8.93
N GLU A 434 -33.10 -4.69 9.89
CA GLU A 434 -33.43 -5.28 11.20
C GLU A 434 -34.93 -5.49 11.44
N LYS A 435 -35.77 -4.85 10.64
CA LYS A 435 -37.22 -4.85 10.79
C LYS A 435 -37.90 -5.55 9.63
N PRO A 436 -39.07 -6.15 9.86
CA PRO A 436 -39.84 -6.70 8.78
C PRO A 436 -40.34 -5.61 7.80
N PRO A 437 -40.57 -5.98 6.51
CA PRO A 437 -40.93 -5.04 5.48
C PRO A 437 -42.31 -4.39 5.77
N ALA A 438 -42.41 -3.09 5.54
CA ALA A 438 -43.57 -2.30 5.91
C ALA A 438 -44.29 -1.70 4.68
N LEU A 439 -45.61 -1.68 4.72
CA LEU A 439 -46.47 -1.08 3.72
C LEU A 439 -47.40 -0.07 4.37
N ALA A 440 -47.25 1.21 4.04
CA ALA A 440 -48.16 2.25 4.47
C ALA A 440 -49.33 2.35 3.48
N VAL A 441 -50.57 2.12 3.96
CA VAL A 441 -51.73 2.04 3.09
C VAL A 441 -52.98 2.59 3.77
N ARG A 442 -53.81 3.28 3.05
CA ARG A 442 -55.14 3.66 3.56
C ARG A 442 -55.98 2.42 3.77
N ILE A 443 -56.62 2.32 4.94
CA ILE A 443 -57.41 1.15 5.35
C ILE A 443 -58.43 0.74 4.30
N GLN A 444 -59.05 1.70 3.61
CA GLN A 444 -60.08 1.48 2.61
C GLN A 444 -59.53 0.84 1.31
N GLU A 445 -58.25 0.97 1.04
CA GLU A 445 -57.60 0.34 -0.11
C GLU A 445 -57.32 -1.14 0.13
N MET A 446 -57.39 -1.56 1.41
CA MET A 446 -57.20 -2.97 1.83
C MET A 446 -58.54 -3.72 1.98
N PHE A 447 -59.68 -3.07 1.81
CA PHE A 447 -60.96 -3.81 1.81
C PHE A 447 -60.97 -4.84 0.69
N GLY A 448 -61.53 -6.00 0.97
CA GLY A 448 -61.50 -7.16 0.09
C GLY A 448 -60.29 -8.05 0.25
N GLU A 449 -59.29 -7.63 1.04
CA GLU A 449 -58.12 -8.44 1.36
C GLU A 449 -58.35 -9.19 2.67
N ALA A 450 -58.46 -10.51 2.58
CA ALA A 450 -58.75 -11.37 3.75
C ALA A 450 -57.50 -11.82 4.51
N GLN A 451 -56.36 -11.87 3.83
CA GLN A 451 -55.11 -12.35 4.38
C GLN A 451 -54.06 -11.25 4.39
N ASN A 452 -53.06 -11.43 5.25
CA ASN A 452 -51.93 -10.50 5.30
C ASN A 452 -51.04 -10.68 4.08
N PRO A 453 -50.71 -9.62 3.32
CA PRO A 453 -49.73 -9.73 2.26
C PRO A 453 -48.36 -10.14 2.79
N ALA A 454 -47.62 -10.91 2.00
CA ALA A 454 -46.30 -11.40 2.37
C ALA A 454 -45.33 -11.33 1.19
N VAL A 455 -44.03 -11.29 1.50
CA VAL A 455 -42.92 -11.35 0.55
C VAL A 455 -42.08 -12.60 0.80
N ALA A 456 -40.99 -12.79 0.06
CA ALA A 456 -40.09 -13.95 0.16
C ALA A 456 -40.87 -15.29 0.05
N ASP A 457 -41.62 -15.45 -1.05
CA ASP A 457 -42.47 -16.63 -1.28
C ASP A 457 -43.48 -16.90 -0.14
N GLY A 458 -43.99 -15.84 0.47
CA GLY A 458 -44.98 -15.97 1.57
C GLY A 458 -44.33 -16.18 2.97
N ARG A 459 -43.02 -16.25 3.09
CA ARG A 459 -42.34 -16.49 4.36
C ARG A 459 -42.39 -15.29 5.32
N VAL A 460 -42.43 -14.07 4.79
CA VAL A 460 -42.33 -12.85 5.59
C VAL A 460 -43.59 -11.97 5.36
N PRO A 461 -44.48 -11.87 6.37
CA PRO A 461 -45.66 -11.02 6.29
C PRO A 461 -45.25 -9.55 6.34
N LEU A 462 -45.93 -8.73 5.52
CA LEU A 462 -45.79 -7.27 5.56
C LEU A 462 -46.33 -6.70 6.86
N VAL A 463 -45.66 -5.74 7.42
CA VAL A 463 -46.21 -4.86 8.46
C VAL A 463 -47.09 -3.83 7.77
N LEU A 464 -48.38 -3.90 8.00
CA LEU A 464 -49.34 -2.93 7.44
C LEU A 464 -49.46 -1.73 8.38
N GLU A 465 -49.03 -0.58 7.92
CA GLU A 465 -49.29 0.71 8.55
C GLU A 465 -50.60 1.26 7.99
N LEU A 466 -51.70 0.92 8.63
CA LEU A 466 -53.04 1.31 8.18
C LEU A 466 -53.25 2.79 8.46
N LEU A 467 -53.59 3.55 7.44
CA LEU A 467 -53.78 4.98 7.48
C LEU A 467 -55.29 5.35 7.32
N SER A 468 -55.67 6.45 7.95
CA SER A 468 -56.95 7.08 7.72
C SER A 468 -57.07 7.63 6.29
N PRO A 469 -58.27 8.02 5.85
CA PRO A 469 -58.47 8.72 4.57
C PRO A 469 -57.59 9.98 4.38
N ALA A 470 -57.20 10.62 5.50
CA ALA A 470 -56.31 11.78 5.52
C ALA A 470 -54.83 11.42 5.78
N HIS A 471 -54.43 10.18 5.50
CA HIS A 471 -53.07 9.67 5.66
C HIS A 471 -52.51 9.76 7.08
N ARG A 472 -53.36 9.75 8.12
CA ARG A 472 -52.91 9.70 9.51
C ARG A 472 -52.83 8.23 9.98
N PRO A 473 -51.82 7.85 10.75
CA PRO A 473 -51.71 6.50 11.30
C PRO A 473 -52.95 6.14 12.12
N LEU A 474 -53.49 4.92 11.88
CA LEU A 474 -54.60 4.36 12.63
C LEU A 474 -54.16 3.14 13.43
N GLN A 475 -53.51 2.19 12.75
CA GLN A 475 -53.13 0.91 13.34
C GLN A 475 -51.91 0.35 12.59
N ILE A 476 -51.09 -0.38 13.32
CA ILE A 476 -50.00 -1.19 12.75
C ILE A 476 -50.36 -2.66 13.02
N THR A 477 -50.33 -3.48 11.99
CA THR A 477 -50.64 -4.91 12.13
C THR A 477 -49.73 -5.77 11.22
N ARG A 478 -49.47 -6.99 11.69
CA ARG A 478 -48.86 -8.07 10.88
C ARG A 478 -49.84 -9.19 10.57
N ASP A 479 -51.07 -9.07 11.05
CA ASP A 479 -52.16 -10.02 10.82
C ASP A 479 -53.44 -9.22 10.51
N LEU A 480 -53.68 -9.05 9.23
CA LEU A 480 -54.83 -8.31 8.74
C LEU A 480 -56.14 -9.03 9.10
N ALA A 481 -56.13 -10.36 9.06
CA ALA A 481 -57.32 -11.15 9.41
C ALA A 481 -57.71 -11.02 10.89
N ALA A 482 -56.74 -11.04 11.78
CA ALA A 482 -56.93 -10.80 13.21
C ALA A 482 -57.40 -9.35 13.46
N PHE A 483 -56.81 -8.38 12.75
CA PHE A 483 -57.23 -6.97 12.85
C PHE A 483 -58.68 -6.78 12.41
N TRP A 484 -59.13 -7.37 11.27
CA TRP A 484 -60.49 -7.29 10.82
C TRP A 484 -61.53 -7.82 11.83
N ARG A 485 -61.19 -8.91 12.50
CA ARG A 485 -62.06 -9.56 13.49
C ARG A 485 -62.02 -8.88 14.87
N GLY A 486 -60.90 -8.31 15.26
CA GLY A 486 -60.64 -7.81 16.61
C GLY A 486 -60.78 -6.29 16.74
N ALA A 487 -59.77 -5.54 16.30
CA ALA A 487 -59.66 -4.09 16.53
C ALA A 487 -60.47 -3.23 15.51
N TYR A 488 -60.76 -3.77 14.34
CA TYR A 488 -61.47 -2.98 13.31
C TYR A 488 -62.84 -2.43 13.74
N PRO A 489 -63.72 -3.12 14.47
CA PRO A 489 -65.02 -2.56 14.90
C PRO A 489 -64.87 -1.26 15.70
N GLU A 490 -63.86 -1.13 16.55
CA GLU A 490 -63.60 0.10 17.30
C GLU A 490 -63.11 1.21 16.37
N VAL A 491 -62.13 0.89 15.52
CA VAL A 491 -61.61 1.82 14.50
C VAL A 491 -62.76 2.28 13.57
N GLN A 492 -63.65 1.37 13.14
CA GLN A 492 -64.82 1.67 12.32
C GLN A 492 -65.73 2.69 13.01
N LYS A 493 -66.05 2.45 14.31
CA LYS A 493 -66.95 3.34 15.08
C LYS A 493 -66.36 4.76 15.19
N GLU A 494 -65.07 4.87 15.51
CA GLU A 494 -64.38 6.17 15.59
C GLU A 494 -64.32 6.85 14.24
N MET A 495 -63.95 6.13 13.18
CA MET A 495 -63.73 6.68 11.85
C MET A 495 -65.04 7.01 11.13
N LYS A 496 -66.14 6.31 11.39
CA LYS A 496 -67.46 6.70 10.91
C LYS A 496 -67.86 8.10 11.40
N GLY A 497 -67.54 8.45 12.63
CA GLY A 497 -67.75 9.80 13.18
C GLY A 497 -66.86 10.85 12.53
N ARG A 498 -65.59 10.56 12.34
CA ARG A 498 -64.57 11.51 11.85
C ARG A 498 -64.59 11.68 10.32
N TYR A 499 -64.91 10.57 9.58
CA TYR A 499 -64.95 10.52 8.10
C TYR A 499 -66.26 9.92 7.56
N PRO A 500 -67.45 10.55 7.81
CA PRO A 500 -68.75 9.99 7.47
C PRO A 500 -68.97 9.80 5.97
N LYS A 501 -68.28 10.56 5.14
CA LYS A 501 -68.35 10.46 3.66
C LYS A 501 -67.59 9.25 3.08
N HIS A 502 -66.84 8.50 3.89
CA HIS A 502 -66.10 7.31 3.44
C HIS A 502 -66.87 6.03 3.81
N PRO A 503 -66.71 4.95 3.05
CA PRO A 503 -67.32 3.65 3.39
C PRO A 503 -66.58 3.02 4.56
N TRP A 504 -67.35 2.46 5.51
CA TRP A 504 -66.90 1.72 6.68
C TRP A 504 -67.75 0.46 6.82
N PRO A 505 -67.46 -0.60 5.99
CA PRO A 505 -68.25 -1.83 5.97
C PRO A 505 -68.12 -2.60 7.28
N ASP A 506 -69.14 -3.41 7.62
CA ASP A 506 -69.13 -4.28 8.79
C ASP A 506 -68.31 -5.55 8.54
N ASP A 507 -68.15 -5.96 7.28
CA ASP A 507 -67.27 -7.04 6.83
C ASP A 507 -66.22 -6.49 5.86
N PRO A 508 -65.08 -5.99 6.37
CA PRO A 508 -64.05 -5.37 5.56
C PRO A 508 -63.30 -6.37 4.67
N ALA A 509 -63.21 -7.66 5.08
CA ALA A 509 -62.51 -8.69 4.33
C ALA A 509 -63.20 -9.02 2.98
N ASN A 510 -64.52 -8.84 2.89
CA ASN A 510 -65.31 -9.11 1.68
C ASN A 510 -65.87 -7.84 1.03
N ALA A 511 -65.52 -6.67 1.53
CA ALA A 511 -66.00 -5.40 1.03
C ALA A 511 -65.25 -4.93 -0.23
N LEU A 512 -65.90 -4.13 -1.06
CA LEU A 512 -65.27 -3.53 -2.24
C LEU A 512 -64.21 -2.49 -1.83
N PRO A 513 -62.98 -2.60 -2.30
CA PRO A 513 -61.92 -1.61 -2.04
C PRO A 513 -62.22 -0.28 -2.73
N THR A 514 -61.82 0.83 -2.11
CA THR A 514 -62.14 2.14 -2.69
C THR A 514 -61.08 3.21 -2.34
N ARG A 515 -60.88 4.11 -3.27
CA ARG A 515 -60.11 5.36 -3.07
C ARG A 515 -61.02 6.57 -2.88
N ARG A 516 -62.32 6.43 -3.11
CA ARG A 516 -63.27 7.53 -3.21
C ARG A 516 -64.21 7.56 -2.02
N THR A 517 -64.80 8.71 -1.77
CA THR A 517 -65.92 8.88 -0.86
C THR A 517 -67.17 8.18 -1.40
N LYS A 518 -68.13 7.90 -0.52
CA LYS A 518 -69.43 7.42 -0.94
C LYS A 518 -70.02 8.38 -1.99
N LYS A 519 -70.45 7.86 -3.14
CA LYS A 519 -71.33 8.63 -4.00
C LYS A 519 -72.59 8.86 -3.23
N PHE A 520 -73.04 10.11 -3.09
CA PHE A 520 -74.37 10.40 -2.64
C PHE A 520 -75.31 9.81 -3.74
N SER A 521 -75.94 8.72 -3.43
CA SER A 521 -77.19 8.32 -4.15
C SER A 521 -78.25 9.30 -3.73
N SER A 522 -78.61 10.20 -4.64
CA SER A 522 -79.82 10.99 -4.57
C SER A 522 -81.04 10.07 -4.65
#